data_dcc0bcfc7406d6067513ea3210c304fc
#
_entry.id   dcc0bcfc7406d6067513ea3210c304fc
#
_cell.length_a   1.000
_cell.length_b   1.000
_cell.length_c   1.000
_cell.angle_alpha   90.00
_cell.angle_beta   90.00
_cell.angle_gamma   90.00
#
_symmetry.space_group_name_H-M   'P 1'
#
loop_
_entity.id
_entity.type
_entity.pdbx_description
1 polymer ?
#
loop_
_entity_poly.entity_id
_entity_poly.type
_entity_poly.pdbx_seq_one_letter_code
_entity_poly.pdbx_strand_id
1 'polypeptide(L)'
;MLDLKKKKKVFITGHTGFKGSWLCKLLANAGADVTGYSLNPPTSPSLFEIANIESDVKSVIGDIRDFDSLKKAFDEAQPEIVLHLAAQPIVRDSYKMPAYTYETNVMGTVNILECVRQSNCVKSFLNVTTDKV
;
A
#
# COMPACT_ATOMS: atom_id res chain seq x y z
N MET A 1 20.96 -3.45 -9.72
CA MET A 1 19.60 -3.62 -10.27
C MET A 1 18.86 -4.66 -9.45
N LEU A 2 17.60 -4.37 -9.12
CA LEU A 2 16.76 -5.31 -8.39
C LEU A 2 16.46 -6.53 -9.28
N ASP A 3 16.88 -7.70 -8.84
CA ASP A 3 16.66 -8.96 -9.56
C ASP A 3 15.64 -9.80 -8.77
N LEU A 4 14.44 -9.91 -9.31
CA LEU A 4 13.34 -10.69 -8.74
C LEU A 4 13.10 -11.96 -9.54
N LYS A 5 14.16 -12.67 -9.95
CA LYS A 5 14.13 -13.89 -10.76
C LYS A 5 13.17 -14.96 -10.22
N LYS A 6 12.91 -14.98 -8.93
CA LYS A 6 11.82 -15.74 -8.33
C LYS A 6 10.72 -14.74 -8.03
N LYS A 7 9.54 -14.87 -8.63
CA LYS A 7 8.38 -14.01 -8.37
C LYS A 7 8.22 -13.77 -6.88
N LYS A 8 8.80 -12.67 -6.38
CA LYS A 8 8.57 -12.24 -5.00
C LYS A 8 7.17 -11.69 -4.88
N LYS A 9 6.47 -12.12 -3.84
CA LYS A 9 5.14 -11.60 -3.54
C LYS A 9 5.27 -10.34 -2.71
N VAL A 10 4.79 -9.22 -3.26
CA VAL A 10 4.87 -7.90 -2.63
C VAL A 10 3.47 -7.37 -2.37
N PHE A 11 3.24 -6.88 -1.17
CA PHE A 11 2.00 -6.21 -0.79
C PHE A 11 2.29 -4.72 -0.57
N ILE A 12 1.57 -3.86 -1.29
CA ILE A 12 1.73 -2.41 -1.20
C ILE A 12 0.44 -1.78 -0.75
N THR A 13 0.46 -1.01 0.33
CA THR A 13 -0.65 -0.13 0.69
C THR A 13 -0.44 1.25 0.08
N GLY A 14 -1.51 1.88 -0.39
CA GLY A 14 -1.41 3.19 -1.03
C GLY A 14 -0.97 3.15 -2.49
N HIS A 15 -1.22 2.05 -3.18
CA HIS A 15 -0.78 1.84 -4.57
C HIS A 15 -1.48 2.76 -5.59
N THR A 16 -2.61 3.37 -5.26
CA THR A 16 -3.30 4.31 -6.14
C THR A 16 -2.76 5.73 -6.08
N GLY A 17 -1.89 6.02 -5.10
CA GLY A 17 -1.19 7.29 -4.98
C GLY A 17 -0.01 7.41 -5.94
N PHE A 18 0.62 8.58 -5.96
CA PHE A 18 1.71 8.88 -6.89
C PHE A 18 2.92 7.96 -6.70
N LYS A 19 3.47 7.90 -5.49
CA LYS A 19 4.64 7.06 -5.19
C LYS A 19 4.30 5.57 -5.29
N GLY A 20 3.12 5.19 -4.79
CA GLY A 20 2.68 3.80 -4.84
C GLY A 20 2.50 3.30 -6.26
N SER A 21 1.97 4.11 -7.16
CA SER A 21 1.82 3.76 -8.58
C SER A 21 3.17 3.55 -9.25
N TRP A 22 4.16 4.43 -9.00
CA TRP A 22 5.52 4.26 -9.50
C TRP A 22 6.17 2.97 -9.01
N LEU A 23 6.04 2.68 -7.71
CA LEU A 23 6.59 1.44 -7.14
C LEU A 23 5.96 0.21 -7.75
N CYS A 24 4.64 0.22 -7.94
CA CYS A 24 3.94 -0.89 -8.60
C CYS A 24 4.50 -1.14 -10.00
N LYS A 25 4.71 -0.09 -10.78
CA LYS A 25 5.26 -0.21 -12.12
C LYS A 25 6.67 -0.78 -12.12
N LEU A 26 7.52 -0.26 -11.25
CA LEU A 26 8.91 -0.73 -11.12
C LEU A 26 8.97 -2.20 -10.69
N LEU A 27 8.19 -2.58 -9.69
CA LEU A 27 8.18 -3.94 -9.18
C LEU A 27 7.59 -4.93 -10.17
N ALA A 28 6.50 -4.57 -10.84
CA ALA A 28 5.91 -5.41 -11.88
C ALA A 28 6.87 -5.63 -13.03
N ASN A 29 7.56 -4.58 -13.48
CA ASN A 29 8.59 -4.68 -14.53
C ASN A 29 9.79 -5.53 -14.10
N ALA A 30 10.10 -5.57 -12.81
CA ALA A 30 11.15 -6.40 -12.25
C ALA A 30 10.71 -7.87 -12.04
N GLY A 31 9.47 -8.21 -12.35
CA GLY A 31 8.95 -9.57 -12.26
C GLY A 31 8.30 -9.94 -10.93
N ALA A 32 8.04 -8.98 -10.04
CA ALA A 32 7.34 -9.24 -8.78
C ALA A 32 5.85 -9.53 -9.01
N ASP A 33 5.27 -10.34 -8.13
CA ASP A 33 3.85 -10.54 -8.02
C ASP A 33 3.30 -9.54 -7.00
N VAL A 34 2.70 -8.45 -7.48
CA VAL A 34 2.31 -7.29 -6.66
C VAL A 34 0.81 -7.30 -6.39
N THR A 35 0.45 -7.20 -5.12
CA THR A 35 -0.91 -6.91 -4.67
C THR A 35 -0.93 -5.52 -4.03
N GLY A 36 -1.78 -4.64 -4.54
CA GLY A 36 -1.99 -3.32 -3.98
C GLY A 36 -3.29 -3.23 -3.20
N TYR A 37 -3.29 -2.50 -2.10
CA TYR A 37 -4.47 -2.24 -1.27
C TYR A 37 -4.55 -0.74 -0.97
N SER A 38 -5.62 -0.09 -1.37
CA SER A 38 -5.80 1.35 -1.21
C SER A 38 -7.23 1.78 -1.47
N LEU A 39 -7.56 3.01 -1.09
CA LEU A 39 -8.75 3.69 -1.58
C LEU A 39 -8.63 3.95 -3.08
N ASN A 40 -9.73 4.35 -3.71
CA ASN A 40 -9.70 4.81 -5.10
C ASN A 40 -8.72 5.98 -5.26
N PRO A 41 -8.15 6.18 -6.48
CA PRO A 41 -7.28 7.32 -6.73
C PRO A 41 -7.95 8.63 -6.30
N PRO A 42 -7.20 9.54 -5.63
CA PRO A 42 -7.77 10.78 -5.10
C PRO A 42 -8.09 11.81 -6.19
N THR A 43 -7.54 11.63 -7.38
CA THR A 43 -7.72 12.54 -8.53
C THR A 43 -8.03 11.75 -9.79
N SER A 44 -8.68 12.43 -10.75
CA SER A 44 -8.85 11.92 -12.12
C SER A 44 -8.59 13.09 -13.08
N PRO A 45 -7.56 13.00 -13.96
CA PRO A 45 -6.68 11.85 -14.13
C PRO A 45 -5.68 11.64 -12.97
N SER A 46 -5.24 10.41 -12.79
CA SER A 46 -4.21 10.04 -11.83
C SER A 46 -3.10 9.26 -12.52
N LEU A 47 -1.92 9.21 -11.91
CA LEU A 47 -0.83 8.36 -12.43
C LEU A 47 -1.26 6.90 -12.51
N PHE A 48 -2.02 6.43 -11.52
CA PHE A 48 -2.55 5.07 -11.50
C PHE A 48 -3.35 4.73 -12.75
N GLU A 49 -4.23 5.65 -13.16
CA GLU A 49 -5.05 5.48 -14.38
C GLU A 49 -4.21 5.60 -15.66
N ILE A 50 -3.40 6.67 -15.77
CA ILE A 50 -2.62 6.98 -16.97
C ILE A 50 -1.60 5.88 -17.27
N ALA A 51 -0.94 5.37 -16.26
CA ALA A 51 0.06 4.32 -16.41
C ALA A 51 -0.55 2.91 -16.44
N ASN A 52 -1.88 2.80 -16.35
CA ASN A 52 -2.62 1.54 -16.37
C ASN A 52 -2.07 0.52 -15.35
N ILE A 53 -1.83 0.99 -14.14
CA ILE A 53 -1.25 0.17 -13.06
C ILE A 53 -2.13 -1.04 -12.74
N GLU A 54 -3.44 -0.88 -12.84
CA GLU A 54 -4.41 -1.95 -12.56
C GLU A 54 -4.17 -3.21 -13.41
N SER A 55 -3.61 -3.07 -14.61
CA SER A 55 -3.28 -4.21 -15.47
C SER A 55 -1.99 -4.93 -15.06
N ASP A 56 -1.12 -4.28 -14.31
CA ASP A 56 0.19 -4.81 -13.91
C ASP A 56 0.17 -5.49 -12.54
N VAL A 57 -0.82 -5.17 -11.70
CA VAL A 57 -0.89 -5.64 -10.31
C VAL A 57 -2.29 -6.13 -9.97
N LYS A 58 -2.39 -6.95 -8.93
CA LYS A 58 -3.70 -7.26 -8.32
C LYS A 58 -4.11 -6.07 -7.45
N SER A 59 -5.07 -5.30 -7.92
CA SER A 59 -5.56 -4.12 -7.22
C SER A 59 -6.79 -4.45 -6.37
N VAL A 60 -6.67 -4.19 -5.08
CA VAL A 60 -7.77 -4.32 -4.12
C VAL A 60 -8.11 -2.94 -3.59
N ILE A 61 -9.34 -2.51 -3.80
CA ILE A 61 -9.82 -1.23 -3.27
C ILE A 61 -10.40 -1.47 -1.88
N GLY A 62 -9.86 -0.78 -0.90
CA GLY A 62 -10.27 -0.88 0.49
C GLY A 62 -9.62 0.20 1.36
N ASP A 63 -10.11 0.33 2.58
CA ASP A 63 -9.65 1.32 3.54
C ASP A 63 -8.65 0.69 4.52
N ILE A 64 -7.50 1.32 4.71
CA ILE A 64 -6.49 0.84 5.66
C ILE A 64 -7.01 0.82 7.12
N ARG A 65 -8.06 1.58 7.41
CA ARG A 65 -8.72 1.59 8.72
C ARG A 65 -9.62 0.36 8.94
N ASP A 66 -10.02 -0.32 7.87
CA ASP A 66 -10.83 -1.54 7.92
C ASP A 66 -9.90 -2.75 8.03
N PHE A 67 -9.67 -3.20 9.27
CA PHE A 67 -8.76 -4.30 9.55
C PHE A 67 -9.19 -5.61 8.89
N ASP A 68 -10.49 -5.93 8.92
CA ASP A 68 -10.97 -7.20 8.38
C ASP A 68 -10.78 -7.28 6.86
N SER A 69 -11.08 -6.20 6.15
CA SER A 69 -10.85 -6.11 4.70
C SER A 69 -9.35 -6.19 4.36
N LEU A 70 -8.52 -5.45 5.10
CA LEU A 70 -7.07 -5.49 4.94
C LEU A 70 -6.51 -6.89 5.19
N LYS A 71 -6.92 -7.51 6.29
CA LYS A 71 -6.46 -8.85 6.68
C LYS A 71 -6.80 -9.89 5.63
N LYS A 72 -8.03 -9.83 5.09
CA LYS A 72 -8.45 -10.72 4.01
C LYS A 72 -7.56 -10.59 2.77
N ALA A 73 -7.35 -9.37 2.30
CA ALA A 73 -6.49 -9.11 1.14
C ALA A 73 -5.04 -9.55 1.39
N PHE A 74 -4.54 -9.30 2.60
CA PHE A 74 -3.20 -9.68 3.02
C PHE A 74 -3.02 -11.20 3.04
N ASP A 75 -3.96 -11.92 3.64
CA ASP A 75 -3.91 -13.37 3.73
C ASP A 75 -4.02 -14.04 2.35
N GLU A 76 -4.82 -13.49 1.45
CA GLU A 76 -4.89 -13.98 0.08
C GLU A 76 -3.58 -13.75 -0.68
N ALA A 77 -2.90 -12.65 -0.42
CA ALA A 77 -1.65 -12.30 -1.08
C ALA A 77 -0.45 -13.12 -0.58
N GLN A 78 -0.44 -13.50 0.69
CA GLN A 78 0.69 -14.19 1.35
C GLN A 78 2.04 -13.55 1.02
N PRO A 79 2.22 -12.23 1.30
CA PRO A 79 3.39 -11.50 0.83
C PRO A 79 4.67 -11.86 1.59
N GLU A 80 5.79 -11.79 0.89
CA GLU A 80 7.13 -11.87 1.49
C GLU A 80 7.66 -10.49 1.85
N ILE A 81 7.24 -9.47 1.09
CA ILE A 81 7.66 -8.07 1.25
C ILE A 81 6.42 -7.21 1.39
N VAL A 82 6.42 -6.33 2.37
CA VAL A 82 5.32 -5.37 2.61
C VAL A 82 5.87 -3.96 2.56
N LEU A 83 5.25 -3.12 1.71
CA LEU A 83 5.58 -1.70 1.56
C LEU A 83 4.35 -0.88 1.96
N HIS A 84 4.44 -0.16 3.07
CA HIS A 84 3.32 0.62 3.60
C HIS A 84 3.47 2.09 3.24
N LEU A 85 2.64 2.55 2.30
CA LEU A 85 2.60 3.93 1.82
C LEU A 85 1.24 4.61 2.04
N ALA A 86 0.23 3.87 2.50
CA ALA A 86 -1.10 4.44 2.74
C ALA A 86 -1.05 5.46 3.86
N ALA A 87 -1.46 6.69 3.56
CA ALA A 87 -1.47 7.79 4.52
C ALA A 87 -2.42 8.89 4.06
N GLN A 88 -2.84 9.75 5.00
CA GLN A 88 -3.41 11.05 4.70
C GLN A 88 -2.27 12.09 4.85
N PRO A 89 -1.62 12.51 3.73
CA PRO A 89 -0.40 13.30 3.79
C PRO A 89 -0.63 14.82 3.79
N ILE A 90 -1.85 15.28 3.56
CA ILE A 90 -2.14 16.71 3.34
C ILE A 90 -2.29 17.41 4.67
N VAL A 91 -1.34 18.27 5.00
CA VAL A 91 -1.31 19.01 6.29
C VAL A 91 -2.58 19.82 6.51
N ARG A 92 -3.05 20.54 5.48
CA ARG A 92 -4.28 21.33 5.59
C ARG A 92 -5.50 20.47 5.98
N ASP A 93 -5.60 19.26 5.41
CA ASP A 93 -6.71 18.36 5.71
C ASP A 93 -6.59 17.77 7.11
N SER A 94 -5.38 17.63 7.65
CA SER A 94 -5.17 17.14 9.01
C SER A 94 -5.78 18.08 10.06
N TYR A 95 -5.79 19.38 9.80
CA TYR A 95 -6.44 20.34 10.68
C TYR A 95 -7.96 20.30 10.59
N LYS A 96 -8.49 20.01 9.40
CA LYS A 96 -9.94 19.95 9.18
C LYS A 96 -10.53 18.62 9.65
N MET A 97 -9.77 17.53 9.51
CA MET A 97 -10.21 16.16 9.81
C MET A 97 -9.16 15.42 10.65
N PRO A 98 -8.91 15.86 11.89
CA PRO A 98 -7.84 15.26 12.69
C PRO A 98 -8.12 13.79 13.04
N ALA A 99 -9.35 13.43 13.36
CA ALA A 99 -9.70 12.04 13.66
C ALA A 99 -9.42 11.11 12.47
N TYR A 100 -9.83 11.51 11.28
CA TYR A 100 -9.55 10.75 10.06
C TYR A 100 -8.05 10.59 9.82
N THR A 101 -7.29 11.66 10.05
CA THR A 101 -5.82 11.66 9.88
C THR A 101 -5.16 10.68 10.85
N TYR A 102 -5.55 10.69 12.13
CA TYR A 102 -5.04 9.75 13.13
C TYR A 102 -5.45 8.32 12.84
N GLU A 103 -6.71 8.09 12.48
CA GLU A 103 -7.19 6.76 12.13
C GLU A 103 -6.41 6.18 10.94
N THR A 104 -6.17 6.99 9.92
CA THR A 104 -5.45 6.54 8.73
C THR A 104 -3.97 6.36 9.01
N ASN A 105 -3.31 7.36 9.59
CA ASN A 105 -1.85 7.36 9.72
C ASN A 105 -1.37 6.52 10.91
N VAL A 106 -2.08 6.53 12.02
CA VAL A 106 -1.71 5.77 13.21
C VAL A 106 -2.36 4.39 13.19
N MET A 107 -3.68 4.33 13.19
CA MET A 107 -4.39 3.06 13.25
C MET A 107 -4.22 2.25 11.96
N GLY A 108 -4.13 2.90 10.81
CA GLY A 108 -3.79 2.21 9.56
C GLY A 108 -2.43 1.52 9.62
N THR A 109 -1.44 2.18 10.20
CA THR A 109 -0.10 1.60 10.42
C THR A 109 -0.17 0.44 11.41
N VAL A 110 -0.92 0.60 12.51
CA VAL A 110 -1.15 -0.49 13.46
C VAL A 110 -1.79 -1.70 12.76
N ASN A 111 -2.79 -1.46 11.92
CA ASN A 111 -3.51 -2.53 11.22
C ASN A 111 -2.58 -3.34 10.30
N ILE A 112 -1.74 -2.67 9.50
CA ILE A 112 -0.81 -3.40 8.63
C ILE A 112 0.26 -4.14 9.43
N LEU A 113 0.77 -3.55 10.51
CA LEU A 113 1.72 -4.20 11.40
C LEU A 113 1.11 -5.42 12.07
N GLU A 114 -0.16 -5.36 12.43
CA GLU A 114 -0.86 -6.51 13.02
C GLU A 114 -1.02 -7.64 12.01
N CYS A 115 -1.29 -7.33 10.74
CA CYS A 115 -1.28 -8.33 9.67
C CYS A 115 0.11 -9.00 9.55
N VAL A 116 1.17 -8.20 9.58
CA VAL A 116 2.55 -8.71 9.54
C VAL A 116 2.85 -9.60 10.74
N ARG A 117 2.48 -9.14 11.95
CA ARG A 117 2.70 -9.90 13.18
C ARG A 117 2.04 -11.28 13.15
N GLN A 118 0.85 -11.36 12.59
CA GLN A 118 0.08 -12.62 12.51
C GLN A 118 0.50 -13.51 11.34
N SER A 119 1.37 -13.03 10.45
CA SER A 119 1.81 -13.78 9.27
C SER A 119 3.05 -14.62 9.55
N ASN A 120 3.24 -15.68 8.76
CA ASN A 120 4.44 -16.49 8.75
C ASN A 120 5.29 -16.29 7.50
N CYS A 121 4.81 -15.50 6.55
CA CYS A 121 5.42 -15.38 5.22
C CYS A 121 6.25 -14.11 5.04
N VAL A 122 5.99 -13.04 5.81
CA VAL A 122 6.66 -11.76 5.64
C VAL A 122 8.10 -11.82 6.12
N LYS A 123 9.02 -11.44 5.25
CA LYS A 123 10.46 -11.39 5.53
C LYS A 123 10.98 -9.96 5.63
N SER A 124 10.28 -8.99 5.03
CA SER A 124 10.70 -7.60 5.02
C SER A 124 9.49 -6.67 5.05
N PHE A 125 9.57 -5.64 5.88
CA PHE A 125 8.55 -4.61 6.00
C PHE A 125 9.21 -3.24 5.92
N LEU A 126 8.71 -2.38 5.03
CA LEU A 126 9.12 -0.99 4.90
C LEU A 126 7.93 -0.08 5.20
N ASN A 127 8.09 0.80 6.18
CA ASN A 127 7.12 1.85 6.47
C ASN A 127 7.62 3.19 5.95
N VAL A 128 6.91 3.75 4.99
CA VAL A 128 7.22 5.10 4.49
C VAL A 128 6.59 6.11 5.42
N THR A 129 7.43 6.85 6.13
CA THR A 129 7.04 7.89 7.07
C THR A 129 7.12 9.28 6.43
N THR A 130 7.10 10.32 7.24
CA THR A 130 7.13 11.71 6.78
C THR A 130 8.36 12.45 7.30
N ASP A 131 8.78 13.46 6.57
CA ASP A 131 9.75 14.46 7.02
C ASP A 131 9.09 15.60 7.82
N LYS A 132 7.77 15.59 7.91
CA LYS A 132 6.97 16.58 8.65
C LYS A 132 6.72 16.07 10.06
N VAL A 133 7.46 16.59 11.00
CA VAL A 133 7.35 16.28 12.43
C VAL A 133 6.98 17.50 13.25
#